data_0fe509bf44cf5aac4c6c0cf478bb74d0
#
_entry.id   0fe509bf44cf5aac4c6c0cf478bb74d0
#
_cell.length_a   1.000
_cell.length_b   1.000
_cell.length_c   1.000
_cell.angle_alpha   90.00
_cell.angle_beta   90.00
_cell.angle_gamma   90.00
#
_symmetry.space_group_name_H-M   'P 1'
#
loop_
_entity.id
_entity.type
_entity.pdbx_description
1 polymer ?
#
loop_
_entity_poly.entity_id
_entity_poly.type
_entity_poly.pdbx_seq_one_letter_code
_entity_poly.pdbx_strand_id
1 'polypeptide(L)'
;KVSLRDESAQVPLIISVPGQKPAVCKSFVELLDLYPTLASLCALPAQPRLQGKDISPMIQDPEHKVRTTAFSVAPSRKGFLLRNDKWAYIQYGEDAKNGIELFDMKADPNQFTNLATKPTHQKTITQFKIRLAAKLKALRDNDLKRAN
;
A
#
# COMPACT_ATOMS: atom_id res chain seq x y z
N LYS A 1 8.56 4.09 -15.37
CA LYS A 1 7.30 4.57 -14.77
C LYS A 1 7.59 5.13 -13.40
N VAL A 2 7.14 6.36 -13.14
CA VAL A 2 7.46 7.08 -11.90
C VAL A 2 6.18 7.66 -11.28
N SER A 3 5.00 7.26 -11.77
CA SER A 3 3.70 7.65 -11.22
C SER A 3 3.33 6.76 -10.02
N LEU A 4 2.56 7.33 -9.07
CA LEU A 4 1.93 6.59 -7.98
C LEU A 4 0.43 6.38 -8.21
N ARG A 5 -0.07 6.69 -9.40
CA ARG A 5 -1.44 6.37 -9.80
C ARG A 5 -1.58 4.88 -10.07
N ASP A 6 -2.81 4.37 -9.99
CA ASP A 6 -3.11 2.93 -10.11
C ASP A 6 -2.53 2.31 -11.40
N GLU A 7 -2.52 3.02 -12.52
CA GLU A 7 -1.90 2.58 -13.80
C GLU A 7 -0.41 2.21 -13.70
N SER A 8 0.27 2.67 -12.66
CA SER A 8 1.70 2.39 -12.39
C SER A 8 1.93 1.65 -11.09
N ALA A 9 1.09 1.86 -10.09
CA ALA A 9 1.24 1.30 -8.75
C ALA A 9 0.48 -0.04 -8.58
N GLN A 10 -0.62 -0.22 -9.30
CA GLN A 10 -1.36 -1.47 -9.30
C GLN A 10 -0.78 -2.44 -10.32
N VAL A 11 -0.39 -3.63 -9.87
CA VAL A 11 0.14 -4.70 -10.71
C VAL A 11 -0.62 -6.01 -10.41
N PRO A 12 -0.79 -6.88 -11.42
CA PRO A 12 -1.35 -8.21 -11.18
C PRO A 12 -0.45 -9.02 -10.24
N LEU A 13 -1.06 -9.72 -9.29
CA LEU A 13 -0.41 -10.75 -8.49
C LEU A 13 -1.17 -12.06 -8.67
N ILE A 14 -0.48 -13.09 -9.18
CA ILE A 14 -1.04 -14.42 -9.39
C ILE A 14 -0.22 -15.40 -8.56
N ILE A 15 -0.88 -16.16 -7.68
CA ILE A 15 -0.26 -17.20 -6.87
C ILE A 15 -0.97 -18.51 -7.21
N SER A 16 -0.19 -19.53 -7.59
CA SER A 16 -0.68 -20.88 -7.83
C SER A 16 -0.14 -21.81 -6.75
N VAL A 17 -1.04 -22.48 -6.05
CA VAL A 17 -0.70 -23.46 -5.00
C VAL A 17 -1.41 -24.77 -5.33
N PRO A 18 -0.69 -25.92 -5.33
CA PRO A 18 -1.29 -27.20 -5.60
C PRO A 18 -2.48 -27.50 -4.68
N GLY A 19 -3.57 -28.00 -5.25
CA GLY A 19 -4.78 -28.37 -4.50
C GLY A 19 -5.71 -27.20 -4.15
N GLN A 20 -5.34 -25.96 -4.45
CA GLN A 20 -6.20 -24.80 -4.21
C GLN A 20 -7.13 -24.56 -5.41
N LYS A 21 -8.37 -24.13 -5.11
CA LYS A 21 -9.34 -23.74 -6.13
C LYS A 21 -9.03 -22.33 -6.64
N PRO A 22 -9.25 -22.05 -7.95
CA PRO A 22 -9.12 -20.71 -8.47
C PRO A 22 -10.08 -19.73 -7.77
N ALA A 23 -9.57 -18.57 -7.39
CA ALA A 23 -10.35 -17.51 -6.79
C ALA A 23 -9.76 -16.14 -7.11
N VAL A 24 -10.54 -15.08 -6.93
CA VAL A 24 -10.09 -13.69 -7.09
C VAL A 24 -10.23 -12.97 -5.76
N CYS A 25 -9.12 -12.50 -5.22
CA CYS A 25 -9.11 -11.66 -4.03
C CYS A 25 -8.94 -10.19 -4.43
N LYS A 26 -9.77 -9.30 -3.86
CA LYS A 26 -9.74 -7.84 -4.11
C LYS A 26 -9.11 -7.05 -2.97
N SER A 27 -8.54 -7.71 -1.98
CA SER A 27 -7.90 -7.06 -0.85
C SER A 27 -6.56 -6.44 -1.22
N PHE A 28 -6.15 -5.41 -0.46
CA PHE A 28 -4.86 -4.76 -0.68
C PHE A 28 -3.71 -5.64 -0.23
N VAL A 29 -2.74 -5.79 -1.12
CA VAL A 29 -1.45 -6.44 -0.88
C VAL A 29 -0.32 -5.53 -1.35
N GLU A 30 0.89 -5.77 -0.86
CA GLU A 30 2.08 -5.02 -1.22
C GLU A 30 3.18 -6.00 -1.67
N LEU A 31 4.10 -5.58 -2.52
CA LEU A 31 5.18 -6.46 -3.02
C LEU A 31 6.03 -7.06 -1.88
N LEU A 32 6.18 -6.33 -0.79
CA LEU A 32 6.92 -6.82 0.38
C LEU A 32 6.22 -7.98 1.11
N ASP A 33 4.96 -8.28 0.80
CA ASP A 33 4.21 -9.42 1.34
C ASP A 33 4.62 -10.75 0.68
N LEU A 34 5.27 -10.70 -0.46
CA LEU A 34 5.66 -11.90 -1.20
C LEU A 34 6.61 -12.80 -0.40
N TYR A 35 7.65 -12.20 0.21
CA TYR A 35 8.63 -12.99 0.95
C TYR A 35 8.02 -13.72 2.17
N PRO A 36 7.32 -13.04 3.11
CA PRO A 36 6.72 -13.75 4.24
C PRO A 36 5.68 -14.79 3.81
N THR A 37 4.94 -14.52 2.72
CA THR A 37 3.96 -15.47 2.17
C THR A 37 4.63 -16.74 1.62
N LEU A 38 5.68 -16.57 0.82
CA LEU A 38 6.42 -17.71 0.29
C LEU A 38 7.08 -18.52 1.41
N ALA A 39 7.66 -17.85 2.40
CA ALA A 39 8.23 -18.51 3.56
C ALA A 39 7.16 -19.34 4.30
N SER A 40 5.98 -18.81 4.51
CA SER A 40 4.85 -19.49 5.14
C SER A 40 4.39 -20.70 4.32
N LEU A 41 4.19 -20.53 3.01
CA LEU A 41 3.77 -21.60 2.11
C LEU A 41 4.80 -22.73 2.00
N CYS A 42 6.08 -22.44 2.19
CA CYS A 42 7.17 -23.42 2.19
C CYS A 42 7.52 -23.94 3.59
N ALA A 43 6.71 -23.63 4.61
CA ALA A 43 6.96 -24.01 6.01
C ALA A 43 8.35 -23.57 6.53
N LEU A 44 8.87 -22.45 6.03
CA LEU A 44 10.12 -21.86 6.50
C LEU A 44 9.89 -20.99 7.75
N PRO A 45 10.91 -20.84 8.61
CA PRO A 45 10.79 -20.00 9.79
C PRO A 45 10.42 -18.56 9.47
N ALA A 46 9.47 -17.98 10.23
CA ALA A 46 9.13 -16.57 10.12
C ALA A 46 10.35 -15.67 10.43
N GLN A 47 10.46 -14.59 9.68
CA GLN A 47 11.51 -13.59 9.86
C GLN A 47 10.93 -12.34 10.55
N PRO A 48 11.20 -12.10 11.84
CA PRO A 48 10.52 -11.05 12.63
C PRO A 48 10.76 -9.62 12.11
N ARG A 49 11.84 -9.41 11.34
CA ARG A 49 12.22 -8.09 10.81
C ARG A 49 11.47 -7.67 9.55
N LEU A 50 10.68 -8.58 8.96
CA LEU A 50 9.95 -8.27 7.74
C LEU A 50 8.79 -7.34 8.04
N GLN A 51 8.63 -6.31 7.23
CA GLN A 51 7.49 -5.39 7.29
C GLN A 51 6.30 -5.89 6.46
N GLY A 52 6.53 -6.84 5.56
CA GLY A 52 5.50 -7.52 4.80
C GLY A 52 4.63 -8.41 5.69
N LYS A 53 3.44 -8.67 5.21
CA LYS A 53 2.47 -9.56 5.86
C LYS A 53 2.36 -10.86 5.09
N ASP A 54 2.21 -11.96 5.80
CA ASP A 54 1.82 -13.22 5.19
C ASP A 54 0.37 -13.11 4.68
N ILE A 55 0.20 -13.29 3.38
CA ILE A 55 -1.10 -13.28 2.70
C ILE A 55 -1.58 -14.68 2.34
N SER A 56 -0.92 -15.73 2.80
CA SER A 56 -1.35 -17.12 2.57
C SER A 56 -2.78 -17.41 3.03
N PRO A 57 -3.33 -16.81 4.11
CA PRO A 57 -4.73 -16.98 4.48
C PRO A 57 -5.72 -16.52 3.40
N MET A 58 -5.32 -15.54 2.55
CA MET A 58 -6.15 -15.05 1.45
C MET A 58 -6.28 -16.06 0.29
N ILE A 59 -5.41 -17.05 0.23
CA ILE A 59 -5.48 -18.15 -0.75
C ILE A 59 -6.62 -19.10 -0.40
N GLN A 60 -6.88 -19.29 0.89
CA GLN A 60 -7.95 -20.15 1.39
C GLN A 60 -9.28 -19.39 1.50
N ASP A 61 -9.22 -18.12 1.92
CA ASP A 61 -10.37 -17.23 2.06
C ASP A 61 -10.10 -15.91 1.30
N PRO A 62 -10.64 -15.77 0.07
CA PRO A 62 -10.46 -14.56 -0.75
C PRO A 62 -11.02 -13.28 -0.12
N GLU A 63 -11.91 -13.38 0.87
CA GLU A 63 -12.45 -12.23 1.60
C GLU A 63 -11.57 -11.82 2.79
N HIS A 64 -10.57 -12.61 3.14
CA HIS A 64 -9.62 -12.29 4.19
C HIS A 64 -8.86 -11.01 3.85
N LYS A 65 -8.62 -10.16 4.86
CA LYS A 65 -7.94 -8.87 4.69
C LYS A 65 -6.78 -8.75 5.67
N VAL A 66 -5.58 -8.63 5.16
CA VAL A 66 -4.39 -8.35 5.98
C VAL A 66 -4.19 -6.84 6.22
N ARG A 67 -4.78 -5.99 5.36
CA ARG A 67 -4.75 -4.53 5.49
C ARG A 67 -5.93 -3.86 4.79
N THR A 68 -6.20 -2.63 5.19
CA THR A 68 -7.25 -1.78 4.58
C THR A 68 -6.67 -0.64 3.73
N THR A 69 -5.34 -0.48 3.74
CA THR A 69 -4.64 0.58 3.01
C THR A 69 -3.31 0.05 2.53
N ALA A 70 -3.04 0.17 1.24
CA ALA A 70 -1.73 -0.09 0.64
C ALA A 70 -0.86 1.18 0.69
N PHE A 71 0.45 0.99 0.83
CA PHE A 71 1.45 2.04 0.83
C PHE A 71 2.48 1.78 -0.26
N SER A 72 2.80 2.83 -1.03
CA SER A 72 3.85 2.77 -2.05
C SER A 72 4.71 4.03 -2.04
N VAL A 73 5.95 3.91 -2.50
CA VAL A 73 6.93 5.00 -2.55
C VAL A 73 7.45 5.15 -3.99
N ALA A 74 7.56 6.39 -4.44
CA ALA A 74 8.28 6.75 -5.66
C ALA A 74 9.53 7.56 -5.28
N PRO A 75 10.72 6.94 -5.15
CA PRO A 75 11.92 7.59 -4.62
C PRO A 75 12.38 8.79 -5.44
N SER A 76 12.28 8.72 -6.77
CA SER A 76 12.71 9.78 -7.69
C SER A 76 11.95 11.10 -7.53
N ARG A 77 10.71 11.05 -7.05
CA ARG A 77 9.88 12.24 -6.79
C ARG A 77 9.63 12.47 -5.31
N LYS A 78 10.24 11.66 -4.44
CA LYS A 78 9.94 11.64 -3.00
C LYS A 78 8.44 11.56 -2.75
N GLY A 79 7.75 10.73 -3.54
CA GLY A 79 6.30 10.57 -3.51
C GLY A 79 5.90 9.41 -2.62
N PHE A 80 4.75 9.55 -1.95
CA PHE A 80 4.15 8.57 -1.06
C PHE A 80 2.69 8.39 -1.41
N LEU A 81 2.25 7.14 -1.60
CA LEU A 81 0.86 6.79 -1.85
C LEU A 81 0.28 6.08 -0.62
N LEU A 82 -0.91 6.51 -0.22
CA LEU A 82 -1.82 5.73 0.63
C LEU A 82 -3.09 5.44 -0.18
N ARG A 83 -3.36 4.17 -0.45
CA ARG A 83 -4.48 3.70 -1.28
C ARG A 83 -5.41 2.81 -0.45
N ASN A 84 -6.68 3.21 -0.32
CA ASN A 84 -7.74 2.39 0.28
C ASN A 84 -8.94 2.26 -0.68
N ASP A 85 -10.00 1.56 -0.30
CA ASP A 85 -11.14 1.30 -1.17
C ASP A 85 -11.78 2.55 -1.79
N LYS A 86 -11.75 3.68 -1.07
CA LYS A 86 -12.38 4.93 -1.52
C LYS A 86 -11.38 5.94 -2.06
N TRP A 87 -10.17 6.01 -1.48
CA TRP A 87 -9.26 7.12 -1.72
C TRP A 87 -7.90 6.66 -2.21
N ALA A 88 -7.35 7.36 -3.18
CA ALA A 88 -5.93 7.38 -3.47
C ALA A 88 -5.38 8.76 -3.07
N TYR A 89 -4.53 8.78 -2.05
CA TYR A 89 -3.85 9.97 -1.57
C TYR A 89 -2.38 9.88 -1.91
N ILE A 90 -1.88 10.82 -2.68
CA ILE A 90 -0.48 10.92 -3.07
C ILE A 90 0.07 12.23 -2.51
N GLN A 91 1.21 12.15 -1.82
CA GLN A 91 1.92 13.32 -1.29
C GLN A 91 3.35 13.31 -1.79
N TYR A 92 3.80 14.46 -2.30
CA TYR A 92 5.16 14.65 -2.77
C TYR A 92 5.96 15.47 -1.75
N GLY A 93 7.02 14.84 -1.21
CA GLY A 93 7.75 15.33 -0.04
C GLY A 93 7.04 15.00 1.28
N GLU A 94 7.82 14.85 2.36
CA GLU A 94 7.26 14.51 3.68
C GLU A 94 6.41 15.65 4.27
N ASP A 95 6.74 16.88 3.90
CA ASP A 95 6.06 18.11 4.28
C ASP A 95 5.00 18.56 3.25
N ALA A 96 4.79 17.77 2.19
CA ALA A 96 3.88 18.06 1.09
C ALA A 96 4.27 19.29 0.24
N LYS A 97 5.52 19.79 0.33
CA LYS A 97 5.98 20.98 -0.43
C LYS A 97 5.84 20.84 -1.93
N ASN A 98 5.98 19.61 -2.45
CA ASN A 98 5.94 19.34 -3.87
C ASN A 98 4.54 18.96 -4.38
N GLY A 99 3.51 19.16 -3.55
CA GLY A 99 2.11 18.97 -3.92
C GLY A 99 1.46 17.73 -3.34
N ILE A 100 0.13 17.69 -3.53
CA ILE A 100 -0.75 16.60 -3.11
C ILE A 100 -1.71 16.29 -4.24
N GLU A 101 -2.01 15.00 -4.41
CA GLU A 101 -3.12 14.54 -5.22
C GLU A 101 -4.07 13.72 -4.33
N LEU A 102 -5.38 13.89 -4.55
CA LEU A 102 -6.43 13.11 -3.91
C LEU A 102 -7.47 12.71 -4.96
N PHE A 103 -7.77 11.42 -5.04
CA PHE A 103 -8.74 10.88 -5.98
C PHE A 103 -9.79 10.04 -5.24
N ASP A 104 -11.07 10.22 -5.61
CA ASP A 104 -12.15 9.35 -5.17
C ASP A 104 -12.23 8.13 -6.10
N MET A 105 -11.71 7.01 -5.66
CA MET A 105 -11.60 5.79 -6.47
C MET A 105 -12.93 5.07 -6.73
N LYS A 106 -14.01 5.53 -6.10
CA LYS A 106 -15.37 5.05 -6.41
C LYS A 106 -16.01 5.86 -7.53
N ALA A 107 -15.83 7.18 -7.51
CA ALA A 107 -16.39 8.10 -8.49
C ALA A 107 -15.48 8.29 -9.72
N ASP A 108 -14.16 8.21 -9.52
CA ASP A 108 -13.14 8.46 -10.55
C ASP A 108 -12.02 7.41 -10.44
N PRO A 109 -12.28 6.15 -10.82
CA PRO A 109 -11.30 5.06 -10.75
C PRO A 109 -10.09 5.30 -11.66
N ASN A 110 -10.21 6.12 -12.68
CA ASN A 110 -9.14 6.46 -13.62
C ASN A 110 -8.27 7.65 -13.15
N GLN A 111 -8.61 8.26 -12.02
CA GLN A 111 -7.83 9.33 -11.40
C GLN A 111 -7.65 10.57 -12.31
N PHE A 112 -8.70 10.98 -13.02
CA PHE A 112 -8.68 12.14 -13.90
C PHE A 112 -8.78 13.46 -13.12
N THR A 113 -9.54 13.48 -12.01
CA THR A 113 -9.85 14.71 -11.28
C THR A 113 -9.16 14.74 -9.92
N ASN A 114 -8.12 15.58 -9.80
CA ASN A 114 -7.48 15.82 -8.52
C ASN A 114 -8.37 16.68 -7.60
N LEU A 115 -8.77 16.12 -6.47
CA LEU A 115 -9.64 16.75 -5.48
C LEU A 115 -8.86 17.51 -4.39
N ALA A 116 -7.52 17.52 -4.42
CA ALA A 116 -6.70 18.06 -3.34
C ALA A 116 -6.88 19.57 -3.09
N THR A 117 -7.31 20.31 -4.11
CA THR A 117 -7.55 21.77 -3.99
C THR A 117 -8.95 22.12 -3.52
N LYS A 118 -9.89 21.15 -3.48
CA LYS A 118 -11.28 21.42 -3.11
C LYS A 118 -11.44 21.56 -1.60
N PRO A 119 -12.04 22.67 -1.10
CA PRO A 119 -12.24 22.88 0.34
C PRO A 119 -13.01 21.75 1.05
N THR A 120 -13.94 21.12 0.34
CA THR A 120 -14.78 20.02 0.86
C THR A 120 -13.98 18.77 1.26
N HIS A 121 -12.75 18.62 0.75
CA HIS A 121 -11.89 17.47 1.01
C HIS A 121 -10.73 17.73 1.98
N GLN A 122 -10.63 18.96 2.55
CA GLN A 122 -9.53 19.32 3.45
C GLN A 122 -9.46 18.43 4.71
N LYS A 123 -10.60 18.05 5.27
CA LYS A 123 -10.65 17.10 6.39
C LYS A 123 -10.05 15.72 6.03
N THR A 124 -10.38 15.22 4.85
CA THR A 124 -9.85 13.96 4.33
C THR A 124 -8.34 14.05 4.13
N ILE A 125 -7.86 15.13 3.52
CA ILE A 125 -6.43 15.39 3.31
C ILE A 125 -5.68 15.43 4.64
N THR A 126 -6.20 16.14 5.63
CA THR A 126 -5.59 16.23 6.97
C THR A 126 -5.48 14.84 7.61
N GLN A 127 -6.51 14.01 7.50
CA GLN A 127 -6.48 12.64 8.02
C GLN A 127 -5.41 11.78 7.32
N PHE A 128 -5.26 11.91 6.00
CA PHE A 128 -4.23 11.19 5.27
C PHE A 128 -2.81 11.69 5.59
N LYS A 129 -2.61 12.99 5.78
CA LYS A 129 -1.33 13.54 6.25
C LYS A 129 -0.90 12.92 7.58
N ILE A 130 -1.83 12.87 8.56
CA ILE A 130 -1.57 12.26 9.86
C ILE A 130 -1.21 10.78 9.72
N ARG A 131 -2.00 10.03 8.93
CA ARG A 131 -1.74 8.60 8.66
C ARG A 131 -0.40 8.37 7.98
N LEU A 132 -0.05 9.20 7.01
CA LEU A 132 1.24 9.10 6.31
C LEU A 132 2.39 9.38 7.26
N ALA A 133 2.32 10.43 8.06
CA ALA A 133 3.36 10.76 9.05
C ALA A 133 3.57 9.61 10.05
N ALA A 134 2.48 9.03 10.56
CA ALA A 134 2.54 7.85 11.44
C ALA A 134 3.16 6.63 10.73
N LYS A 135 2.78 6.37 9.47
CA LYS A 135 3.37 5.27 8.67
C LYS A 135 4.86 5.47 8.46
N LEU A 136 5.29 6.67 8.06
CA LEU A 136 6.70 6.98 7.84
C LEU A 136 7.54 6.86 9.13
N LYS A 137 6.98 7.31 10.26
CA LYS A 137 7.62 7.12 11.57
C LYS A 137 7.80 5.64 11.87
N ALA A 138 6.74 4.84 11.76
CA ALA A 138 6.78 3.40 12.03
C ALA A 138 7.76 2.64 11.12
N LEU A 139 7.92 3.06 9.86
CA LEU A 139 8.88 2.45 8.94
C LEU A 139 10.34 2.75 9.30
N ARG A 140 10.60 3.85 10.00
CA ARG A 140 11.94 4.27 10.44
C ARG A 140 12.30 3.74 11.83
N ASP A 141 11.30 3.46 12.61
CA ASP A 141 11.42 2.84 13.96
C ASP A 141 11.65 1.33 13.80
N ASN A 142 12.64 0.96 12.97
CA ASN A 142 13.04 -0.43 12.85
C ASN A 142 14.24 -0.68 13.80
N ASP A 143 14.31 -1.89 14.30
CA ASP A 143 15.37 -2.36 15.21
C ASP A 143 16.67 -2.72 14.48
N LEU A 144 16.79 -2.38 13.19
CA LEU A 144 18.05 -2.44 12.45
C LEU A 144 19.01 -1.38 13.02
N LYS A 145 19.39 -1.53 14.29
CA LYS A 145 20.51 -0.79 14.83
C LYS A 145 21.69 -1.08 13.93
N ARG A 146 22.27 -0.01 13.38
CA ARG A 146 23.51 -0.10 12.63
C ARG A 146 24.48 -0.91 13.48
N ALA A 147 24.86 -2.09 13.00
CA ALA A 147 26.03 -2.75 13.53
C ALA A 147 27.20 -1.80 13.26
N ASN A 148 27.72 -1.17 14.33
CA ASN A 148 28.95 -0.41 14.29
C ASN A 148 30.11 -1.39 14.09
#